data_12ecd7f3afa44db7e44086f96097c9a2
#
_entry.id   12ecd7f3afa44db7e44086f96097c9a2
#
_cell.length_a   1.000
_cell.length_b   1.000
_cell.length_c   1.000
_cell.angle_alpha   90.00
_cell.angle_beta   90.00
_cell.angle_gamma   90.00
#
_symmetry.space_group_name_H-M   'P 1'
#
loop_
_entity.id
_entity.type
_entity.pdbx_description
1 polymer ?
#
loop_
_entity_poly.entity_id
_entity_poly.type
_entity_poly.pdbx_seq_one_letter_code
_entity_poly.pdbx_strand_id
1 'polypeptide(L)'
;MTDRIELKGIRALGTIGVLPEEQERAQPFEVDITVESNLSISGQTDSLHDTVNYAEVTETVVSIITDEKHLLLERVAERIAEETLKIDLVNAVNITIKKLRPPVPHHLDYSAVTIRREYKL
;
A
#
# COMPACT_ATOMS: atom_id res chain seq x y z
N MET A 1 20.53 3.10 -9.74
CA MET A 1 19.89 1.89 -9.17
C MET A 1 19.48 2.17 -7.74
N THR A 2 18.27 1.83 -7.39
CA THR A 2 17.76 2.09 -6.05
C THR A 2 17.66 0.81 -5.24
N ASP A 3 17.87 0.95 -3.93
CA ASP A 3 17.61 -0.13 -2.99
C ASP A 3 16.13 -0.15 -2.64
N ARG A 4 15.66 -1.20 -2.01
CA ARG A 4 14.24 -1.39 -1.73
C ARG A 4 13.99 -1.96 -0.35
N ILE A 5 12.92 -1.49 0.27
CA ILE A 5 12.32 -2.12 1.44
C ILE A 5 11.01 -2.74 0.98
N GLU A 6 10.82 -4.02 1.24
CA GLU A 6 9.65 -4.76 0.79
C GLU A 6 8.78 -5.17 1.97
N LEU A 7 7.50 -4.83 1.90
CA LEU A 7 6.49 -5.24 2.88
C LEU A 7 5.45 -6.05 2.13
N LYS A 8 5.34 -7.32 2.47
CA LYS A 8 4.49 -8.28 1.77
C LYS A 8 3.37 -8.77 2.68
N GLY A 9 2.16 -8.84 2.13
CA GLY A 9 1.03 -9.44 2.82
C GLY A 9 0.46 -8.61 3.95
N ILE A 10 0.48 -7.28 3.84
CA ILE A 10 -0.20 -6.41 4.81
C ILE A 10 -1.70 -6.61 4.64
N ARG A 11 -2.40 -7.06 5.68
CA ARG A 11 -3.83 -7.33 5.61
C ARG A 11 -4.61 -6.38 6.50
N ALA A 12 -5.75 -5.93 5.99
CA ALA A 12 -6.66 -5.06 6.71
C ALA A 12 -8.07 -5.22 6.17
N LEU A 13 -9.05 -4.90 6.99
CA LEU A 13 -10.45 -4.89 6.60
C LEU A 13 -10.83 -3.48 6.17
N GLY A 14 -11.50 -3.37 5.02
CA GLY A 14 -11.91 -2.08 4.49
C GLY A 14 -13.26 -2.15 3.80
N THR A 15 -13.87 -1.00 3.64
CA THR A 15 -15.15 -0.82 2.97
C THR A 15 -14.87 -0.17 1.61
N ILE A 16 -14.54 -0.99 0.63
CA ILE A 16 -14.10 -0.56 -0.71
C ILE A 16 -14.79 -1.41 -1.76
N GLY A 17 -15.48 -0.78 -2.68
CA GLY A 17 -16.14 -1.43 -3.79
C GLY A 17 -17.29 -0.62 -4.35
N VAL A 18 -17.74 -0.94 -5.56
CA VAL A 18 -18.81 -0.20 -6.24
C VAL A 18 -20.20 -0.71 -5.88
N LEU A 19 -20.32 -1.96 -5.43
CA LEU A 19 -21.63 -2.55 -5.11
C LEU A 19 -22.15 -2.04 -3.78
N PRO A 20 -23.49 -1.87 -3.63
CA PRO A 20 -24.08 -1.40 -2.37
C PRO A 20 -23.64 -2.22 -1.16
N GLU A 21 -23.62 -3.55 -1.27
CA GLU A 21 -23.17 -4.43 -0.18
C GLU A 21 -21.70 -4.25 0.17
N GLU A 22 -20.86 -3.87 -0.79
CA GLU A 22 -19.46 -3.57 -0.53
C GLU A 22 -19.28 -2.24 0.20
N GLN A 23 -20.23 -1.33 0.04
CA GLN A 23 -20.22 -0.04 0.73
C GLN A 23 -20.62 -0.15 2.19
N GLU A 24 -21.28 -1.23 2.59
CA GLU A 24 -21.84 -1.41 3.93
C GLU A 24 -21.02 -2.35 4.80
N ARG A 25 -20.21 -3.22 4.22
CA ARG A 25 -19.48 -4.24 4.96
C ARG A 25 -17.99 -4.21 4.68
N ALA A 26 -17.21 -4.29 5.74
CA ALA A 26 -15.77 -4.45 5.60
C ALA A 26 -15.42 -5.84 5.04
N GLN A 27 -14.44 -5.87 4.17
CA GLN A 27 -13.92 -7.12 3.59
C GLN A 27 -12.40 -7.11 3.60
N PRO A 28 -11.75 -8.28 3.47
CA PRO A 28 -10.29 -8.35 3.57
C PRO A 28 -9.59 -7.88 2.29
N PHE A 29 -8.58 -7.06 2.49
CA PHE A 29 -7.65 -6.63 1.44
C PHE A 29 -6.24 -7.01 1.87
N GLU A 30 -5.38 -7.21 0.88
CA GLU A 30 -3.97 -7.47 1.12
C GLU A 30 -3.14 -6.53 0.26
N VAL A 31 -2.13 -5.92 0.86
CA VAL A 31 -1.25 -4.98 0.16
C VAL A 31 0.19 -5.47 0.24
N ASP A 32 0.83 -5.49 -0.91
CA ASP A 32 2.28 -5.59 -1.02
C ASP A 32 2.78 -4.20 -1.41
N ILE A 33 3.73 -3.68 -0.67
CA ILE A 33 4.33 -2.39 -0.97
C ILE A 33 5.84 -2.51 -0.96
N THR A 34 6.47 -1.98 -2.00
CA THR A 34 7.92 -1.87 -2.11
C THR A 34 8.27 -0.39 -2.10
N VAL A 35 9.10 0.02 -1.15
CA VAL A 35 9.57 1.39 -1.02
C VAL A 35 10.98 1.45 -1.60
N GLU A 36 11.18 2.31 -2.59
CA GLU A 36 12.50 2.55 -3.18
C GLU A 36 13.17 3.70 -2.44
N SER A 37 14.36 3.48 -1.95
CA SER A 37 15.13 4.43 -1.16
C SER A 37 16.61 4.07 -1.23
N ASN A 38 17.48 5.05 -1.00
CA ASN A 38 18.90 4.77 -0.89
C ASN A 38 19.21 4.30 0.53
N LEU A 39 19.60 3.05 0.69
CA LEU A 39 19.84 2.44 1.99
C LEU A 39 21.33 2.39 2.37
N SER A 40 22.21 3.03 1.58
CA SER A 40 23.65 2.98 1.83
C SER A 40 24.05 3.64 3.14
N ILE A 41 23.42 4.75 3.50
CA ILE A 41 23.76 5.48 4.72
C ILE A 41 23.35 4.67 5.96
N SER A 42 22.12 4.18 6.00
CA SER A 42 21.66 3.36 7.12
C SER A 42 22.44 2.05 7.20
N GLY A 43 22.88 1.51 6.07
CA GLY A 43 23.75 0.33 6.03
C GLY A 43 25.11 0.56 6.67
N GLN A 44 25.58 1.80 6.71
CA GLN A 44 26.84 2.18 7.36
C GLN A 44 26.66 2.58 8.82
N THR A 45 25.58 3.31 9.12
CA THR A 45 25.38 3.91 10.45
C THR A 45 24.63 3.04 11.41
N ASP A 46 23.83 2.10 10.90
CA ASP A 46 22.93 1.28 11.70
C ASP A 46 21.94 2.14 12.53
N SER A 47 21.55 3.30 11.99
CA SER A 47 20.65 4.23 12.65
C SER A 47 19.28 4.25 11.98
N LEU A 48 18.23 4.06 12.75
CA LEU A 48 16.85 4.16 12.25
C LEU A 48 16.58 5.55 11.66
N HIS A 49 17.25 6.57 12.18
CA HIS A 49 17.10 7.94 11.70
C HIS A 49 17.51 8.12 10.23
N ASP A 50 18.36 7.24 9.72
CA ASP A 50 18.90 7.31 8.36
C ASP A 50 18.15 6.45 7.36
N THR A 51 17.02 5.88 7.74
CA THR A 51 16.24 5.00 6.87
C THR A 51 14.74 5.30 6.95
N VAL A 52 13.99 4.64 6.07
CA VAL A 52 12.52 4.67 6.14
C VAL A 52 12.08 3.69 7.21
N ASN A 53 11.28 4.18 8.17
CA ASN A 53 10.69 3.32 9.19
C ASN A 53 9.50 2.56 8.57
N TYR A 54 9.68 1.28 8.29
CA TYR A 54 8.62 0.50 7.64
C TYR A 54 7.38 0.30 8.51
N ALA A 55 7.49 0.47 9.82
CA ALA A 55 6.30 0.44 10.68
C ALA A 55 5.38 1.63 10.36
N GLU A 56 5.94 2.80 10.07
CA GLU A 56 5.17 3.97 9.65
C GLU A 56 4.49 3.73 8.30
N VAL A 57 5.17 3.08 7.37
CA VAL A 57 4.59 2.71 6.06
C VAL A 57 3.42 1.75 6.27
N THR A 58 3.59 0.74 7.12
CA THR A 58 2.54 -0.23 7.41
C THR A 58 1.30 0.43 8.02
N GLU A 59 1.50 1.31 8.99
CA GLU A 59 0.40 2.05 9.63
C GLU A 59 -0.35 2.92 8.61
N THR A 60 0.38 3.57 7.71
CA THR A 60 -0.22 4.37 6.64
C THR A 60 -1.12 3.53 5.76
N VAL A 61 -0.65 2.36 5.32
CA VAL A 61 -1.41 1.44 4.47
C VAL A 61 -2.68 0.98 5.19
N VAL A 62 -2.54 0.51 6.42
CA VAL A 62 -3.68 0.01 7.21
C VAL A 62 -4.71 1.10 7.46
N SER A 63 -4.28 2.30 7.83
CA SER A 63 -5.19 3.43 8.08
C SER A 63 -6.02 3.79 6.86
N ILE A 64 -5.41 3.82 5.69
CA ILE A 64 -6.13 4.17 4.46
C ILE A 64 -7.19 3.11 4.15
N ILE A 65 -6.85 1.83 4.26
CA ILE A 65 -7.80 0.75 3.99
C ILE A 65 -8.96 0.77 5.02
N THR A 66 -8.64 0.94 6.29
CA THR A 66 -9.60 0.84 7.38
C THR A 66 -10.50 2.07 7.50
N ASP A 67 -9.91 3.26 7.34
CA ASP A 67 -10.58 4.51 7.71
C ASP A 67 -11.20 5.26 6.53
N GLU A 68 -10.75 5.01 5.30
CA GLU A 68 -11.27 5.70 4.12
C GLU A 68 -12.24 4.80 3.35
N LYS A 69 -13.22 5.42 2.70
CA LYS A 69 -14.17 4.72 1.83
C LYS A 69 -13.91 5.10 0.39
N HIS A 70 -13.74 4.13 -0.47
CA HIS A 70 -13.48 4.33 -1.89
C HIS A 70 -14.24 3.31 -2.72
N LEU A 71 -14.43 3.61 -4.00
CA LEU A 71 -15.12 2.71 -4.93
C LEU A 71 -14.15 1.75 -5.60
N LEU A 72 -12.97 2.23 -5.95
CA LEU A 72 -12.04 1.49 -6.81
C LEU A 72 -10.72 1.19 -6.09
N LEU A 73 -10.14 0.02 -6.39
CA LEU A 73 -8.80 -0.34 -5.90
C LEU A 73 -7.76 0.66 -6.39
N GLU A 74 -7.92 1.19 -7.60
CA GLU A 74 -7.01 2.18 -8.18
C GLU A 74 -6.93 3.44 -7.29
N ARG A 75 -8.07 3.86 -6.76
CA ARG A 75 -8.10 5.04 -5.87
C ARG A 75 -7.39 4.76 -4.56
N VAL A 76 -7.60 3.59 -3.99
CA VAL A 76 -6.93 3.19 -2.74
C VAL A 76 -5.42 3.11 -2.96
N ALA A 77 -4.99 2.50 -4.06
CA ALA A 77 -3.57 2.41 -4.40
C ALA A 77 -2.95 3.80 -4.54
N GLU A 78 -3.65 4.72 -5.21
CA GLU A 78 -3.18 6.10 -5.38
C GLU A 78 -3.09 6.83 -4.04
N ARG A 79 -4.07 6.63 -3.15
CA ARG A 79 -4.04 7.21 -1.80
C ARG A 79 -2.85 6.71 -0.99
N ILE A 80 -2.59 5.40 -1.07
CA ILE A 80 -1.42 4.82 -0.39
C ILE A 80 -0.14 5.45 -0.92
N ALA A 81 -0.03 5.60 -2.25
CA ALA A 81 1.14 6.23 -2.86
C ALA A 81 1.30 7.69 -2.41
N GLU A 82 0.21 8.47 -2.44
CA GLU A 82 0.24 9.87 -2.00
C GLU A 82 0.79 10.02 -0.60
N GLU A 83 0.28 9.23 0.35
CA GLU A 83 0.68 9.35 1.75
C GLU A 83 2.06 8.77 2.02
N THR A 84 2.40 7.66 1.40
CA THR A 84 3.72 7.04 1.60
C THR A 84 4.84 7.92 1.03
N LEU A 85 4.59 8.58 -0.11
CA LEU A 85 5.58 9.47 -0.71
C LEU A 85 5.86 10.74 0.10
N LYS A 86 5.03 11.05 1.09
CA LYS A 86 5.29 12.15 2.03
C LYS A 86 6.28 11.78 3.12
N ILE A 87 6.54 10.50 3.31
CA ILE A 87 7.49 10.02 4.31
C ILE A 87 8.90 10.32 3.81
N ASP A 88 9.73 10.87 4.70
CA ASP A 88 11.10 11.23 4.34
C ASP A 88 11.88 10.02 3.82
N LEU A 89 12.74 10.26 2.83
CA LEU A 89 13.61 9.27 2.20
C LEU A 89 12.93 8.30 1.25
N VAL A 90 11.61 8.36 1.11
CA VAL A 90 10.88 7.56 0.12
C VAL A 90 11.00 8.22 -1.24
N ASN A 91 11.62 7.54 -2.20
CA ASN A 91 11.81 8.05 -3.55
C ASN A 91 10.74 7.57 -4.52
N ALA A 92 10.30 6.34 -4.35
CA ALA A 92 9.25 5.75 -5.18
C ALA A 92 8.58 4.61 -4.41
N VAL A 93 7.38 4.26 -4.83
CA VAL A 93 6.64 3.13 -4.26
C VAL A 93 6.03 2.29 -5.37
N ASN A 94 6.04 0.97 -5.17
CA ASN A 94 5.32 0.01 -5.98
C ASN A 94 4.26 -0.62 -5.07
N ILE A 95 3.01 -0.54 -5.47
CA ILE A 95 1.89 -0.97 -4.62
C ILE A 95 1.05 -1.96 -5.40
N THR A 96 0.79 -3.12 -4.79
CA THR A 96 -0.20 -4.07 -5.28
C THR A 96 -1.26 -4.20 -4.19
N ILE A 97 -2.49 -3.81 -4.51
CA ILE A 97 -3.62 -4.03 -3.61
C ILE A 97 -4.52 -5.12 -4.17
N LYS A 98 -4.84 -6.09 -3.32
CA LYS A 98 -5.62 -7.27 -3.67
C LYS A 98 -6.94 -7.27 -2.93
N LYS A 99 -8.03 -7.45 -3.68
CA LYS A 99 -9.34 -7.76 -3.12
C LYS A 99 -9.43 -9.28 -3.02
N LEU A 100 -9.44 -9.82 -1.81
CA LEU A 100 -9.35 -11.26 -1.59
C LEU A 100 -10.67 -11.99 -1.83
N ARG A 101 -11.79 -11.27 -1.89
CA ARG A 101 -13.12 -11.82 -2.14
C ARG A 101 -13.83 -11.02 -3.24
N PRO A 102 -13.34 -11.07 -4.49
CA PRO A 102 -13.96 -10.31 -5.56
C PRO A 102 -15.39 -10.79 -5.81
N PRO A 103 -16.36 -9.85 -5.99
CA PRO A 103 -17.79 -10.20 -6.11
C PRO A 103 -18.16 -10.59 -7.55
N VAL A 104 -17.56 -11.66 -8.05
CA VAL A 104 -17.85 -12.21 -9.38
C VAL A 104 -18.35 -13.64 -9.24
N PRO A 105 -19.25 -14.10 -10.12
CA PRO A 105 -19.85 -15.44 -10.05
C PRO A 105 -18.96 -16.53 -10.64
N HIS A 106 -17.66 -16.45 -10.44
CA HIS A 106 -16.69 -17.40 -10.97
C HIS A 106 -15.57 -17.59 -9.95
N HIS A 107 -14.87 -18.72 -10.05
CA HIS A 107 -13.71 -18.95 -9.19
C HIS A 107 -12.57 -18.01 -9.63
N LEU A 108 -12.04 -17.28 -8.64
CA LEU A 108 -10.99 -16.32 -8.83
C LEU A 108 -10.27 -16.15 -7.49
N ASP A 109 -8.96 -16.33 -7.47
CA ASP A 109 -8.20 -16.24 -6.22
C ASP A 109 -8.29 -14.83 -5.62
N TYR A 110 -8.10 -13.83 -6.44
CA TYR A 110 -8.22 -12.42 -6.04
C TYR A 110 -8.23 -11.55 -7.28
N SER A 111 -8.66 -10.31 -7.14
CA SER A 111 -8.40 -9.27 -8.13
C SER A 111 -7.40 -8.28 -7.55
N ALA A 112 -6.58 -7.68 -8.40
CA ALA A 112 -5.52 -6.80 -7.91
C ALA A 112 -5.27 -5.64 -8.88
N VAL A 113 -4.75 -4.56 -8.31
CA VAL A 113 -4.24 -3.41 -9.05
C VAL A 113 -2.81 -3.19 -8.60
N THR A 114 -1.91 -2.97 -9.56
CA THR A 114 -0.51 -2.66 -9.27
C THR A 114 -0.14 -1.34 -9.92
N ILE A 115 0.44 -0.43 -9.13
CA ILE A 115 0.90 0.86 -9.62
C ILE A 115 2.31 1.15 -9.10
N ARG A 116 3.03 2.01 -9.81
CA ARG A 116 4.29 2.59 -9.34
C ARG A 116 4.19 4.12 -9.42
N ARG A 117 4.62 4.80 -8.37
CA ARG A 117 4.64 6.26 -8.32
C ARG A 117 5.96 6.74 -7.74
N GLU A 118 6.46 7.85 -8.28
CA GLU A 118 7.71 8.46 -7.85
C GLU A 118 7.44 9.76 -7.13
N TYR A 119 8.35 10.10 -6.20
CA TYR A 119 8.34 11.41 -5.57
C TYR A 119 8.63 12.47 -6.63
N LYS A 120 7.83 13.53 -6.63
CA LYS A 120 8.01 14.67 -7.54
C LYS A 120 8.37 15.92 -6.75
N LEU A 121 9.44 16.56 -7.18
CA LEU A 121 9.86 17.83 -6.62
C LEU A 121 8.97 18.97 -7.12
#